data_5bee97604865b3fc17601c3f34950078
#
_entry.id   5bee97604865b3fc17601c3f34950078
#
_cell.length_a   1.000
_cell.length_b   1.000
_cell.length_c   1.000
_cell.angle_alpha   90.00
_cell.angle_beta   90.00
_cell.angle_gamma   90.00
#
_symmetry.space_group_name_H-M   'P 1'
#
loop_
_entity.id
_entity.type
_entity.pdbx_description
1 polymer ?
#
loop_
_entity_poly.entity_id
_entity_poly.type
_entity_poly.pdbx_seq_one_letter_code
_entity_poly.pdbx_strand_id
1 'polypeptide(L)'
;MKTAFVIRHSNRDSVKNPKNHAEVLLNAEGEKRAREFGKKLAQDFKKIRIYSSPIKRCIQTGKCIQEAFDDDSDVQLSTVLGEPGPYVFGDTADLFVKFGTVGIVEMIENGTPPPFNRKEEEGAKILLDFLRTETDKSDEITANVFITHDACIAPVIHCFTGEYFNKSHWIEFLGGLQIQFGDGMLNIKRI
;
A
#
# COMPACT_ATOMS: atom_id res chain seq x y z
N MET A 1 9.57 -8.73 -17.74
CA MET A 1 9.68 -8.43 -16.27
C MET A 1 8.30 -8.37 -15.65
N LYS A 2 8.11 -9.02 -14.51
CA LYS A 2 6.83 -9.02 -13.79
C LYS A 2 6.67 -7.72 -13.00
N THR A 3 5.45 -7.18 -12.93
CA THR A 3 5.19 -5.86 -12.37
C THR A 3 4.29 -5.92 -11.15
N ALA A 4 4.69 -5.25 -10.08
CA ALA A 4 3.89 -4.97 -8.89
C ALA A 4 3.58 -3.47 -8.79
N PHE A 5 2.37 -3.14 -8.38
CA PHE A 5 1.93 -1.80 -7.99
C PHE A 5 1.59 -1.83 -6.51
N VAL A 6 2.38 -1.21 -5.66
CA VAL A 6 2.04 -1.05 -4.23
C VAL A 6 1.53 0.37 -4.02
N ILE A 7 0.26 0.48 -3.64
CA ILE A 7 -0.46 1.76 -3.63
C ILE A 7 -1.18 2.00 -2.31
N ARG A 8 -1.30 3.26 -1.93
CA ARG A 8 -2.22 3.70 -0.89
C ARG A 8 -3.66 3.50 -1.38
N HIS A 9 -4.57 3.07 -0.49
CA HIS A 9 -6.01 3.04 -0.80
C HIS A 9 -6.52 4.37 -1.36
N SER A 10 -7.67 4.36 -2.04
CA SER A 10 -8.28 5.55 -2.63
C SER A 10 -8.96 6.46 -1.60
N ASN A 11 -9.55 7.57 -2.07
CA ASN A 11 -10.10 8.63 -1.24
C ASN A 11 -11.22 8.14 -0.32
N ARG A 12 -11.21 8.64 0.89
CA ARG A 12 -12.20 8.44 1.94
C ARG A 12 -12.45 9.73 2.69
N ASP A 13 -13.52 9.80 3.42
CA ASP A 13 -13.74 10.87 4.37
C ASP A 13 -12.82 10.76 5.59
N SER A 14 -12.67 11.83 6.35
CA SER A 14 -11.87 11.84 7.57
C SER A 14 -12.40 10.82 8.58
N VAL A 15 -11.50 10.12 9.27
CA VAL A 15 -11.84 9.20 10.36
C VAL A 15 -12.22 10.01 11.58
N LYS A 16 -13.52 10.12 11.86
CA LYS A 16 -14.03 10.87 13.03
C LYS A 16 -13.73 10.18 14.36
N ASN A 17 -13.76 8.86 14.38
CA ASN A 17 -13.47 8.04 15.56
C ASN A 17 -12.35 7.03 15.22
N PRO A 18 -11.16 7.15 15.83
CA PRO A 18 -10.05 6.23 15.59
C PRO A 18 -10.39 4.76 15.84
N LYS A 19 -11.30 4.46 16.78
CA LYS A 19 -11.73 3.08 17.07
C LYS A 19 -12.48 2.42 15.90
N ASN A 20 -13.06 3.22 15.02
CA ASN A 20 -13.82 2.74 13.87
C ASN A 20 -13.05 2.88 12.54
N HIS A 21 -11.73 3.10 12.61
CA HIS A 21 -10.94 3.36 11.40
C HIS A 21 -11.00 2.23 10.37
N ALA A 22 -11.15 0.98 10.81
CA ALA A 22 -11.23 -0.19 9.96
C ALA A 22 -12.53 -0.26 9.13
N GLU A 23 -13.60 0.34 9.65
CA GLU A 23 -14.94 0.33 9.04
C GLU A 23 -15.15 1.46 8.00
N VAL A 24 -14.24 2.44 7.95
CA VAL A 24 -14.36 3.57 7.03
C VAL A 24 -14.17 3.11 5.59
N LEU A 25 -15.18 3.36 4.77
CA LEU A 25 -15.23 3.04 3.35
C LEU A 25 -14.66 4.20 2.50
N LEU A 26 -14.51 3.94 1.21
CA LEU A 26 -14.26 4.98 0.23
C LEU A 26 -15.48 5.92 0.14
N ASN A 27 -15.24 7.17 -0.22
CA ASN A 27 -16.30 8.06 -0.68
C ASN A 27 -16.49 7.91 -2.19
N ALA A 28 -17.52 8.56 -2.75
CA ALA A 28 -17.85 8.47 -4.17
C ALA A 28 -16.67 8.86 -5.11
N GLU A 29 -15.89 9.87 -4.72
CA GLU A 29 -14.68 10.26 -5.46
C GLU A 29 -13.61 9.17 -5.39
N GLY A 30 -13.46 8.52 -4.23
CA GLY A 30 -12.52 7.42 -4.06
C GLY A 30 -12.86 6.21 -4.94
N GLU A 31 -14.12 5.83 -5.01
CA GLU A 31 -14.56 4.76 -5.91
C GLU A 31 -14.30 5.11 -7.37
N LYS A 32 -14.68 6.33 -7.80
CA LYS A 32 -14.44 6.81 -9.17
C LYS A 32 -12.96 6.76 -9.54
N ARG A 33 -12.09 7.33 -8.69
CA ARG A 33 -10.64 7.34 -8.94
C ARG A 33 -10.03 5.95 -8.98
N ALA A 34 -10.50 5.02 -8.13
CA ALA A 34 -10.04 3.63 -8.16
C ALA A 34 -10.42 2.94 -9.47
N ARG A 35 -11.66 3.13 -9.99
CA ARG A 35 -12.06 2.62 -11.31
C ARG A 35 -11.23 3.21 -12.45
N GLU A 36 -10.94 4.52 -12.39
CA GLU A 36 -10.08 5.19 -13.38
C GLU A 36 -8.65 4.64 -13.35
N PHE A 37 -8.11 4.35 -12.17
CA PHE A 37 -6.81 3.70 -12.02
C PHE A 37 -6.81 2.30 -12.64
N GLY A 38 -7.85 1.50 -12.40
CA GLY A 38 -8.03 0.19 -13.04
C GLY A 38 -8.06 0.28 -14.57
N LYS A 39 -8.81 1.24 -15.13
CA LYS A 39 -8.86 1.47 -16.59
C LYS A 39 -7.50 1.83 -17.20
N LYS A 40 -6.65 2.56 -16.46
CA LYS A 40 -5.27 2.85 -16.91
C LYS A 40 -4.42 1.58 -16.93
N LEU A 41 -4.51 0.74 -15.89
CA LEU A 41 -3.78 -0.52 -15.85
C LEU A 41 -4.23 -1.48 -16.97
N ALA A 42 -5.52 -1.52 -17.30
CA ALA A 42 -6.07 -2.38 -18.36
C ALA A 42 -5.60 -1.98 -19.79
N GLN A 43 -4.98 -0.82 -19.96
CA GLN A 43 -4.34 -0.46 -21.23
C GLN A 43 -3.04 -1.24 -21.48
N ASP A 44 -2.30 -1.55 -20.41
CA ASP A 44 -0.97 -2.16 -20.47
C ASP A 44 -0.98 -3.64 -20.07
N PHE A 45 -1.98 -4.08 -19.27
CA PHE A 45 -2.06 -5.43 -18.72
C PHE A 45 -3.37 -6.12 -19.15
N LYS A 46 -3.29 -7.42 -19.38
CA LYS A 46 -4.45 -8.25 -19.77
C LYS A 46 -5.12 -8.95 -18.60
N LYS A 47 -4.40 -9.09 -17.49
CA LYS A 47 -4.85 -9.78 -16.27
C LYS A 47 -4.53 -8.93 -15.06
N ILE A 48 -5.25 -9.18 -13.96
CA ILE A 48 -5.00 -8.53 -12.68
C ILE A 48 -4.99 -9.56 -11.55
N ARG A 49 -4.20 -9.28 -10.51
CA ARG A 49 -4.25 -9.94 -9.20
C ARG A 49 -4.25 -8.85 -8.13
N ILE A 50 -5.23 -8.90 -7.24
CA ILE A 50 -5.39 -7.91 -6.19
C ILE A 50 -5.03 -8.52 -4.84
N TYR A 51 -4.12 -7.86 -4.15
CA TYR A 51 -3.77 -8.11 -2.75
C TYR A 51 -4.12 -6.88 -1.93
N SER A 52 -4.69 -7.07 -0.75
CA SER A 52 -5.19 -5.95 0.05
C SER A 52 -4.92 -6.13 1.53
N SER A 53 -4.67 -5.02 2.22
CA SER A 53 -4.92 -4.93 3.66
C SER A 53 -6.34 -5.40 3.98
N PRO A 54 -6.58 -6.06 5.13
CA PRO A 54 -7.93 -6.48 5.53
C PRO A 54 -8.89 -5.31 5.86
N ILE A 55 -8.41 -4.08 5.82
CA ILE A 55 -9.22 -2.88 6.07
C ILE A 55 -10.19 -2.61 4.91
N LYS A 56 -11.47 -2.37 5.22
CA LYS A 56 -12.57 -2.28 4.24
C LYS A 56 -12.30 -1.34 3.06
N ARG A 57 -11.73 -0.15 3.29
CA ARG A 57 -11.39 0.81 2.22
C ARG A 57 -10.33 0.29 1.25
N CYS A 58 -9.39 -0.54 1.73
CA CYS A 58 -8.39 -1.16 0.85
C CYS A 58 -9.03 -2.23 -0.03
N ILE A 59 -9.87 -3.09 0.56
CA ILE A 59 -10.64 -4.11 -0.16
C ILE A 59 -11.54 -3.45 -1.21
N GLN A 60 -12.24 -2.38 -0.85
CA GLN A 60 -13.12 -1.64 -1.76
C GLN A 60 -12.32 -0.98 -2.91
N THR A 61 -11.13 -0.42 -2.60
CA THR A 61 -10.23 0.09 -3.65
C THR A 61 -9.88 -1.00 -4.66
N GLY A 62 -9.52 -2.20 -4.16
CA GLY A 62 -9.19 -3.34 -5.00
C GLY A 62 -10.34 -3.78 -5.90
N LYS A 63 -11.53 -3.92 -5.34
CA LYS A 63 -12.73 -4.27 -6.11
C LYS A 63 -13.03 -3.26 -7.21
N CYS A 64 -12.95 -1.95 -6.92
CA CYS A 64 -13.15 -0.92 -7.92
C CYS A 64 -12.09 -0.94 -9.05
N ILE A 65 -10.83 -1.25 -8.72
CA ILE A 65 -9.76 -1.41 -9.73
C ILE A 65 -10.04 -2.62 -10.62
N GLN A 66 -10.45 -3.73 -10.03
CA GLN A 66 -10.69 -5.01 -10.68
C GLN A 66 -11.81 -4.95 -11.73
N GLU A 67 -12.84 -4.12 -11.52
CA GLU A 67 -13.96 -3.92 -12.47
C GLU A 67 -13.50 -3.62 -13.92
N ALA A 68 -12.30 -3.06 -14.10
CA ALA A 68 -11.77 -2.75 -15.43
C ALA A 68 -11.21 -3.97 -16.21
N PHE A 69 -11.07 -5.11 -15.54
CA PHE A 69 -10.48 -6.32 -16.10
C PHE A 69 -11.49 -7.45 -16.36
N ASP A 70 -12.78 -7.21 -16.09
CA ASP A 70 -13.82 -8.23 -16.18
C ASP A 70 -13.43 -9.53 -15.43
N ASP A 71 -12.86 -9.35 -14.23
CA ASP A 71 -12.28 -10.37 -13.36
C ASP A 71 -13.02 -10.39 -12.01
N ASP A 72 -13.69 -11.50 -11.72
CA ASP A 72 -14.47 -11.73 -10.50
C ASP A 72 -13.67 -12.49 -9.43
N SER A 73 -12.36 -12.64 -9.57
CA SER A 73 -11.53 -13.33 -8.58
C SER A 73 -11.54 -12.62 -7.24
N ASP A 74 -11.35 -13.38 -6.16
CA ASP A 74 -11.33 -12.82 -4.82
C ASP A 74 -10.10 -11.93 -4.58
N VAL A 75 -10.32 -10.77 -3.94
CA VAL A 75 -9.25 -9.93 -3.39
C VAL A 75 -8.53 -10.70 -2.29
N GLN A 76 -7.23 -10.96 -2.46
CA GLN A 76 -6.42 -11.71 -1.52
C GLN A 76 -6.00 -10.81 -0.35
N LEU A 77 -6.34 -11.22 0.89
CA LEU A 77 -6.05 -10.43 2.08
C LEU A 77 -4.69 -10.78 2.69
N SER A 78 -3.96 -9.76 3.12
CA SER A 78 -2.68 -9.95 3.83
C SER A 78 -2.47 -8.88 4.90
N THR A 79 -2.11 -9.33 6.11
CA THR A 79 -1.75 -8.45 7.22
C THR A 79 -0.40 -7.75 7.01
N VAL A 80 0.43 -8.19 6.08
CA VAL A 80 1.65 -7.48 5.65
C VAL A 80 1.30 -6.14 5.01
N LEU A 81 0.11 -6.01 4.40
CA LEU A 81 -0.36 -4.77 3.79
C LEU A 81 -1.09 -3.83 4.75
N GLY A 82 -1.18 -4.19 6.04
CA GLY A 82 -1.81 -3.40 7.10
C GLY A 82 -2.55 -4.29 8.10
N GLU A 83 -2.68 -3.83 9.35
CA GLU A 83 -3.27 -4.57 10.47
C GLU A 83 -2.53 -5.88 10.81
N PRO A 84 -1.25 -5.76 11.26
CA PRO A 84 -0.56 -4.53 11.68
C PRO A 84 0.34 -3.88 10.62
N GLY A 85 0.61 -4.51 9.46
CA GLY A 85 1.54 -4.02 8.46
C GLY A 85 3.00 -4.42 8.74
N PRO A 86 3.93 -4.02 7.85
CA PRO A 86 5.31 -4.51 7.88
C PRO A 86 6.15 -3.88 9.00
N TYR A 87 5.75 -2.72 9.50
CA TYR A 87 6.52 -1.97 10.51
C TYR A 87 6.09 -2.22 11.96
N VAL A 88 4.98 -2.90 12.20
CA VAL A 88 4.40 -3.11 13.53
C VAL A 88 4.50 -4.56 13.95
N PHE A 89 4.91 -4.84 15.19
CA PHE A 89 4.99 -6.19 15.75
C PHE A 89 4.38 -6.35 17.16
N GLY A 90 3.73 -5.30 17.66
CA GLY A 90 3.06 -5.29 18.98
C GLY A 90 1.89 -4.32 19.00
N ASP A 91 1.37 -4.01 20.19
CA ASP A 91 0.30 -3.03 20.37
C ASP A 91 0.85 -1.60 20.26
N THR A 92 0.41 -0.88 19.26
CA THR A 92 0.83 0.49 18.97
C THR A 92 -0.33 1.49 18.94
N ALA A 93 -1.53 1.10 19.38
CA ALA A 93 -2.72 1.94 19.29
C ALA A 93 -2.53 3.30 20.00
N ASP A 94 -1.96 3.29 21.21
CA ASP A 94 -1.66 4.52 21.96
C ASP A 94 -0.60 5.38 21.29
N LEU A 95 0.35 4.78 20.58
CA LEU A 95 1.40 5.51 19.86
C LEU A 95 0.81 6.26 18.65
N PHE A 96 -0.10 5.63 17.92
CA PHE A 96 -0.81 6.31 16.82
C PHE A 96 -1.71 7.45 17.33
N VAL A 97 -2.33 7.29 18.49
CA VAL A 97 -3.08 8.38 19.14
C VAL A 97 -2.14 9.52 19.54
N LYS A 98 -0.98 9.22 20.10
CA LYS A 98 -0.02 10.20 20.63
C LYS A 98 0.73 10.97 19.53
N PHE A 99 1.24 10.28 18.53
CA PHE A 99 2.14 10.84 17.52
C PHE A 99 1.46 11.05 16.15
N GLY A 100 0.34 10.39 15.92
CA GLY A 100 -0.30 10.33 14.61
C GLY A 100 0.51 9.53 13.59
N THR A 101 -0.09 9.24 12.45
CA THR A 101 0.57 8.47 11.37
C THR A 101 1.84 9.15 10.88
N VAL A 102 1.78 10.47 10.64
CA VAL A 102 2.93 11.23 10.14
C VAL A 102 4.10 11.19 11.14
N GLY A 103 3.82 11.43 12.43
CA GLY A 103 4.89 11.43 13.43
C GLY A 103 5.56 10.06 13.60
N ILE A 104 4.81 8.95 13.49
CA ILE A 104 5.39 7.60 13.52
C ILE A 104 6.29 7.37 12.29
N VAL A 105 5.84 7.76 11.11
CA VAL A 105 6.62 7.64 9.87
C VAL A 105 7.91 8.46 9.97
N GLU A 106 7.83 9.73 10.39
CA GLU A 106 9.02 10.59 10.61
C GLU A 106 10.03 9.96 11.59
N MET A 107 9.55 9.31 12.66
CA MET A 107 10.43 8.62 13.62
C MET A 107 11.11 7.40 12.99
N ILE A 108 10.41 6.63 12.16
CA ILE A 108 10.97 5.48 11.44
C ILE A 108 12.03 5.94 10.43
N GLU A 109 11.72 6.94 9.60
CA GLU A 109 12.60 7.51 8.57
C GLU A 109 13.86 8.16 9.19
N ASN A 110 13.77 8.71 10.40
CA ASN A 110 14.90 9.26 11.14
C ASN A 110 15.69 8.22 11.96
N GLY A 111 15.40 6.92 11.80
CA GLY A 111 16.11 5.84 12.49
C GLY A 111 15.80 5.70 13.99
N THR A 112 14.74 6.33 14.45
CA THR A 112 14.28 6.30 15.86
C THR A 112 12.85 5.76 16.00
N PRO A 113 12.57 4.53 15.49
CA PRO A 113 11.22 3.99 15.52
C PRO A 113 10.70 3.90 16.95
N PRO A 114 9.40 4.21 17.18
CA PRO A 114 8.82 4.10 18.52
C PRO A 114 8.73 2.63 18.93
N PRO A 115 8.47 2.34 20.24
CA PRO A 115 8.32 0.97 20.73
C PRO A 115 7.36 0.13 19.88
N PHE A 116 7.63 -1.17 19.74
CA PHE A 116 6.86 -2.10 18.91
C PHE A 116 6.80 -1.77 17.42
N ASN A 117 7.68 -0.88 16.96
CA ASN A 117 7.87 -0.63 15.52
C ASN A 117 9.27 -1.10 15.09
N ARG A 118 9.33 -1.61 13.86
CA ARG A 118 10.58 -2.04 13.20
C ARG A 118 11.34 -0.85 12.65
N LYS A 119 12.63 -1.03 12.50
CA LYS A 119 13.46 -0.12 11.71
C LYS A 119 12.99 -0.10 10.26
N GLU A 120 13.34 0.97 9.57
CA GLU A 120 12.93 1.21 8.20
C GLU A 120 13.29 0.04 7.26
N GLU A 121 14.55 -0.38 7.26
CA GLU A 121 15.06 -1.43 6.37
C GLU A 121 14.41 -2.79 6.67
N GLU A 122 14.12 -3.08 7.93
CA GLU A 122 13.45 -4.32 8.34
C GLU A 122 12.02 -4.40 7.80
N GLY A 123 11.24 -3.31 7.97
CA GLY A 123 9.88 -3.24 7.46
C GLY A 123 9.84 -3.22 5.93
N ALA A 124 10.74 -2.45 5.30
CA ALA A 124 10.87 -2.41 3.85
C ALA A 124 11.18 -3.79 3.27
N LYS A 125 12.11 -4.53 3.89
CA LYS A 125 12.45 -5.89 3.48
C LYS A 125 11.24 -6.84 3.57
N ILE A 126 10.48 -6.81 4.66
CA ILE A 126 9.29 -7.65 4.83
C ILE A 126 8.27 -7.38 3.71
N LEU A 127 8.02 -6.09 3.41
CA LEU A 127 7.09 -5.73 2.35
C LEU A 127 7.59 -6.19 0.98
N LEU A 128 8.85 -5.93 0.64
CA LEU A 128 9.43 -6.32 -0.65
C LEU A 128 9.47 -7.82 -0.86
N ASP A 129 9.84 -8.59 0.14
CA ASP A 129 9.87 -10.05 0.07
C ASP A 129 8.45 -10.60 -0.20
N PHE A 130 7.43 -10.01 0.43
CA PHE A 130 6.03 -10.34 0.17
C PHE A 130 5.61 -9.97 -1.27
N LEU A 131 5.89 -8.73 -1.71
CA LEU A 131 5.57 -8.28 -3.06
C LEU A 131 6.22 -9.19 -4.12
N ARG A 132 7.50 -9.50 -3.96
CA ARG A 132 8.24 -10.39 -4.87
C ARG A 132 7.62 -11.79 -4.90
N THR A 133 7.42 -12.40 -3.72
CA THR A 133 6.86 -13.75 -3.61
C THR A 133 5.51 -13.89 -4.30
N GLU A 134 4.63 -12.91 -4.14
CA GLU A 134 3.31 -12.94 -4.76
C GLU A 134 3.35 -12.61 -6.26
N THR A 135 4.20 -11.67 -6.66
CA THR A 135 4.38 -11.29 -8.08
C THR A 135 5.00 -12.43 -8.88
N ASP A 136 5.90 -13.23 -8.29
CA ASP A 136 6.53 -14.36 -8.96
C ASP A 136 5.53 -15.48 -9.35
N LYS A 137 4.37 -15.55 -8.72
CA LYS A 137 3.28 -16.48 -9.06
C LYS A 137 2.48 -16.09 -10.30
N SER A 138 2.75 -14.94 -10.92
CA SER A 138 2.04 -14.41 -12.08
C SER A 138 2.91 -14.42 -13.34
N ASP A 139 2.33 -14.06 -14.48
CA ASP A 139 3.00 -13.80 -15.74
C ASP A 139 3.24 -12.29 -15.98
N GLU A 140 3.94 -11.96 -17.08
CA GLU A 140 4.31 -10.56 -17.41
C GLU A 140 3.13 -9.71 -17.90
N ILE A 141 2.02 -10.33 -18.29
CA ILE A 141 0.80 -9.63 -18.75
C ILE A 141 -0.17 -9.36 -17.57
N THR A 142 0.23 -9.71 -16.36
CA THR A 142 -0.57 -9.54 -15.13
C THR A 142 -0.13 -8.31 -14.36
N ALA A 143 -1.06 -7.39 -14.07
CA ALA A 143 -0.88 -6.35 -13.08
C ALA A 143 -1.06 -6.94 -11.67
N ASN A 144 -0.01 -6.98 -10.85
CA ASN A 144 -0.11 -7.37 -9.45
C ASN A 144 -0.27 -6.10 -8.61
N VAL A 145 -1.46 -5.88 -8.05
CA VAL A 145 -1.79 -4.65 -7.31
C VAL A 145 -1.92 -4.95 -5.82
N PHE A 146 -1.10 -4.26 -5.03
CA PHE A 146 -1.03 -4.40 -3.57
C PHE A 146 -1.53 -3.12 -2.92
N ILE A 147 -2.67 -3.20 -2.24
CA ILE A 147 -3.37 -2.04 -1.69
C ILE A 147 -3.13 -1.97 -0.19
N THR A 148 -2.55 -0.88 0.26
CA THR A 148 -2.09 -0.69 1.63
C THR A 148 -2.37 0.75 2.11
N HIS A 149 -1.63 1.19 3.12
CA HIS A 149 -1.76 2.49 3.78
C HIS A 149 -0.51 3.34 3.61
N ASP A 150 -0.66 4.64 3.75
CA ASP A 150 0.42 5.62 3.74
C ASP A 150 1.55 5.25 4.71
N ALA A 151 1.22 4.87 5.95
CA ALA A 151 2.21 4.45 6.95
C ALA A 151 3.05 3.21 6.55
N CYS A 152 2.54 2.40 5.63
CA CYS A 152 3.27 1.22 5.13
C CYS A 152 4.15 1.54 3.93
N ILE A 153 3.75 2.53 3.10
CA ILE A 153 4.46 2.87 1.87
C ILE A 153 5.51 3.96 2.09
N ALA A 154 5.23 4.97 2.94
CA ALA A 154 6.12 6.10 3.12
C ALA A 154 7.55 5.69 3.49
N PRO A 155 7.78 4.86 4.53
CA PRO A 155 9.15 4.46 4.86
C PRO A 155 9.82 3.62 3.76
N VAL A 156 9.04 2.85 2.98
CA VAL A 156 9.59 2.10 1.84
C VAL A 156 10.06 3.05 0.74
N ILE A 157 9.29 4.08 0.43
CA ILE A 157 9.70 5.09 -0.55
C ILE A 157 10.97 5.79 -0.07
N HIS A 158 11.00 6.23 1.20
CA HIS A 158 12.19 6.86 1.77
C HIS A 158 13.41 5.94 1.68
N CYS A 159 13.30 4.68 2.08
CA CYS A 159 14.36 3.68 2.02
C CYS A 159 15.00 3.54 0.62
N PHE A 160 14.20 3.65 -0.47
CA PHE A 160 14.70 3.48 -1.84
C PHE A 160 15.06 4.77 -2.55
N THR A 161 14.44 5.88 -2.19
CA THR A 161 14.57 7.15 -2.94
C THR A 161 15.20 8.27 -2.14
N GLY A 162 15.27 8.13 -0.81
CA GLY A 162 15.65 9.22 0.10
C GLY A 162 14.58 10.32 0.24
N GLU A 163 13.35 10.10 -0.28
CA GLU A 163 12.25 11.06 -0.20
C GLU A 163 11.60 11.02 1.19
N TYR A 164 11.76 12.09 1.98
CA TYR A 164 11.13 12.20 3.31
C TYR A 164 9.67 12.64 3.24
N PHE A 165 8.86 12.09 4.15
CA PHE A 165 7.46 12.44 4.27
C PHE A 165 7.17 13.22 5.56
N ASN A 166 6.32 14.24 5.45
CA ASN A 166 5.88 15.10 6.54
C ASN A 166 4.47 15.65 6.27
N LYS A 167 3.94 16.49 7.16
CA LYS A 167 2.58 17.05 7.03
C LYS A 167 2.34 17.86 5.75
N SER A 168 3.37 18.50 5.19
CA SER A 168 3.26 19.31 3.97
C SER A 168 3.57 18.52 2.69
N HIS A 169 4.17 17.33 2.84
CA HIS A 169 4.54 16.45 1.75
C HIS A 169 4.19 15.02 2.12
N TRP A 170 3.01 14.58 1.70
CA TRP A 170 2.47 13.27 2.05
C TRP A 170 2.08 12.47 0.80
N ILE A 171 1.97 11.15 0.96
CA ILE A 171 1.56 10.28 -0.14
C ILE A 171 0.10 10.52 -0.50
N GLU A 172 -0.15 10.81 -1.76
CA GLU A 172 -1.49 10.95 -2.31
C GLU A 172 -2.27 9.62 -2.27
N PHE A 173 -3.58 9.71 -2.28
CA PHE A 173 -4.43 8.55 -2.50
C PHE A 173 -4.15 7.93 -3.87
N LEU A 174 -4.04 6.60 -3.94
CA LEU A 174 -3.60 5.82 -5.10
C LEU A 174 -2.14 6.06 -5.52
N GLY A 175 -1.40 6.93 -4.83
CA GLY A 175 0.04 7.05 -5.00
C GLY A 175 0.79 5.89 -4.36
N GLY A 176 2.01 5.65 -4.80
CA GLY A 176 2.84 4.56 -4.32
C GLY A 176 4.04 4.27 -5.20
N LEU A 177 4.33 3.00 -5.42
CA LEU A 177 5.44 2.52 -6.23
C LEU A 177 4.97 1.52 -7.29
N GLN A 178 5.53 1.64 -8.48
CA GLN A 178 5.60 0.57 -9.47
C GLN A 178 6.96 -0.10 -9.34
N ILE A 179 6.96 -1.41 -9.16
CA ILE A 179 8.17 -2.22 -8.99
C ILE A 179 8.20 -3.28 -10.08
N GLN A 180 9.29 -3.35 -10.83
CA GLN A 180 9.51 -4.37 -11.84
C GLN A 180 10.59 -5.34 -11.35
N PHE A 181 10.22 -6.61 -11.27
CA PHE A 181 11.10 -7.70 -10.90
C PHE A 181 11.62 -8.41 -12.16
N GLY A 182 12.94 -8.48 -12.32
CA GLY A 182 13.62 -9.21 -13.37
C GLY A 182 14.80 -10.02 -12.83
N ASP A 183 15.53 -10.73 -13.68
CA ASP A 183 16.68 -11.58 -13.32
C ASP A 183 17.80 -10.75 -12.67
N GLY A 184 17.77 -10.65 -11.35
CA GLY A 184 18.74 -9.87 -10.57
C GLY A 184 18.55 -8.34 -10.63
N MET A 185 17.55 -7.85 -11.35
CA MET A 185 17.26 -6.41 -11.45
C MET A 185 15.97 -6.07 -10.70
N LEU A 186 16.01 -4.93 -10.02
CA LEU A 186 14.87 -4.29 -9.37
C LEU A 186 14.76 -2.86 -9.90
N ASN A 187 13.69 -2.57 -10.62
CA ASN A 187 13.40 -1.21 -11.08
C ASN A 187 12.22 -0.65 -10.30
N ILE A 188 12.43 0.46 -9.62
CA ILE A 188 11.42 1.10 -8.76
C ILE A 188 11.11 2.48 -9.32
N LYS A 189 9.83 2.76 -9.51
CA LYS A 189 9.33 4.04 -10.00
C LYS A 189 8.22 4.54 -9.07
N ARG A 190 8.28 5.83 -8.73
CA ARG A 190 7.20 6.55 -8.03
C ARG A 190 5.98 6.72 -8.95
N ILE A 191 4.77 6.51 -8.43
CA ILE A 191 3.50 6.71 -9.14
C ILE A 191 2.51 7.51 -8.29
#